data_fd8934b1a3cd01c42bbd6a55df77d75d
#
_entry.id   fd8934b1a3cd01c42bbd6a55df77d75d
#
_cell.length_a   1.000
_cell.length_b   1.000
_cell.length_c   1.000
_cell.angle_alpha   90.00
_cell.angle_beta   90.00
_cell.angle_gamma   90.00
#
_symmetry.space_group_name_H-M   'P 1'
#
loop_
_entity.id
_entity.type
_entity.pdbx_description
1 polymer ?
#
loop_
_entity_poly.entity_id
_entity_poly.type
_entity_poly.pdbx_seq_one_letter_code
_entity_poly.pdbx_strand_id
1 'polypeptide(L)'
;MMKNITLKQVLRQHALLGCIALLPLSPVYSQADNQQIAFPGAEGWGRFATGGRTTDPAIGSKVYYVTSLDDYLSSEEPIEGTLRWALTTGDDTPRTILFKVGGTINLKERLKCPRPNVTIAGQSAPGGGICISGANIYIHSKNFIVRYIRFRAGDLSGSNYSALGIENTENIIIDHCSFSWSMEENVTMYDNKYTTMQWCILSEPLYVSKHD
;
A
#
# COMPACT_ATOMS: atom_id res chain seq x y z
N MET A 1 27.40 -74.64 -12.82
CA MET A 1 25.96 -74.93 -12.83
C MET A 1 25.17 -73.64 -12.93
N MET A 2 24.92 -73.21 -14.17
CA MET A 2 24.20 -71.91 -14.42
C MET A 2 22.68 -72.16 -14.33
N LYS A 3 21.98 -71.51 -13.46
CA LYS A 3 20.51 -71.59 -13.40
C LYS A 3 19.93 -70.66 -14.51
N ASN A 4 19.21 -71.30 -15.43
CA ASN A 4 18.43 -70.60 -16.44
C ASN A 4 17.30 -69.81 -15.80
N ILE A 5 17.41 -68.49 -15.82
CA ILE A 5 16.32 -67.59 -15.39
C ILE A 5 15.38 -67.46 -16.59
N THR A 6 14.14 -67.88 -16.44
CA THR A 6 13.13 -67.87 -17.49
C THR A 6 12.59 -66.42 -17.68
N LEU A 7 12.31 -66.09 -18.93
CA LEU A 7 11.79 -64.77 -19.36
C LEU A 7 10.60 -64.29 -18.56
N LYS A 8 9.81 -65.22 -17.97
CA LYS A 8 8.68 -64.94 -17.08
C LYS A 8 9.10 -64.39 -15.71
N GLN A 9 10.32 -64.67 -15.22
CA GLN A 9 10.82 -64.13 -13.98
C GLN A 9 11.35 -62.70 -14.15
N VAL A 10 11.92 -62.39 -15.30
CA VAL A 10 12.39 -61.01 -15.65
C VAL A 10 11.20 -60.07 -15.84
N LEU A 11 10.11 -60.53 -16.46
CA LEU A 11 8.91 -59.74 -16.66
C LEU A 11 8.14 -59.43 -15.36
N ARG A 12 8.26 -60.27 -14.32
CA ARG A 12 7.65 -60.02 -13.02
C ARG A 12 8.39 -58.96 -12.18
N GLN A 13 9.69 -58.80 -12.37
CA GLN A 13 10.46 -57.78 -11.64
C GLN A 13 10.34 -56.38 -12.26
N HIS A 14 9.92 -56.25 -13.52
CA HIS A 14 9.73 -54.97 -14.17
C HIS A 14 8.28 -54.45 -14.14
N ALA A 15 7.35 -55.26 -13.65
CA ALA A 15 5.95 -54.86 -13.48
C ALA A 15 5.66 -54.06 -12.18
N LEU A 16 6.66 -53.91 -11.29
CA LEU A 16 6.52 -53.18 -10.03
C LEU A 16 7.11 -51.79 -10.04
N LEU A 17 7.65 -51.32 -11.15
CA LEU A 17 8.26 -49.97 -11.32
C LEU A 17 7.45 -49.03 -12.23
N GLY A 18 6.25 -49.43 -12.61
CA GLY A 18 5.41 -48.69 -13.56
C GLY A 18 4.18 -47.98 -13.00
N CYS A 19 3.97 -47.97 -11.67
CA CYS A 19 2.94 -47.13 -11.05
C CYS A 19 3.56 -45.87 -10.49
N ILE A 20 4.22 -45.07 -11.32
CA ILE A 20 4.21 -43.62 -11.11
C ILE A 20 2.77 -43.24 -11.39
N ALA A 21 1.99 -43.11 -10.30
CA ALA A 21 0.68 -42.48 -10.38
C ALA A 21 0.87 -41.14 -11.07
N LEU A 22 0.49 -41.04 -12.32
CA LEU A 22 0.09 -39.79 -12.94
C LEU A 22 -1.10 -39.27 -12.12
N LEU A 23 -0.80 -38.70 -10.93
CA LEU A 23 -1.73 -37.79 -10.32
C LEU A 23 -2.03 -36.75 -11.41
N PRO A 24 -3.30 -36.59 -11.82
CA PRO A 24 -3.63 -35.48 -12.67
C PRO A 24 -3.13 -34.24 -11.90
N LEU A 25 -2.15 -33.54 -12.46
CA LEU A 25 -1.90 -32.17 -12.13
C LEU A 25 -3.20 -31.48 -12.50
N SER A 26 -4.17 -31.54 -11.57
CA SER A 26 -5.31 -30.65 -11.63
C SER A 26 -4.65 -29.28 -11.71
N PRO A 27 -4.84 -28.55 -12.81
CA PRO A 27 -4.41 -27.16 -12.78
C PRO A 27 -5.09 -26.59 -11.55
N VAL A 28 -4.31 -26.11 -10.61
CA VAL A 28 -4.81 -25.22 -9.58
C VAL A 28 -5.22 -23.99 -10.37
N TYR A 29 -6.40 -24.08 -10.99
CA TYR A 29 -7.14 -22.89 -11.35
C TYR A 29 -7.44 -22.25 -9.99
N SER A 30 -6.53 -21.37 -9.54
CA SER A 30 -6.94 -20.26 -8.73
C SER A 30 -8.24 -19.79 -9.40
N GLN A 31 -9.37 -19.98 -8.71
CA GLN A 31 -10.59 -19.29 -9.14
C GLN A 31 -10.12 -17.88 -9.42
N ALA A 32 -10.23 -17.47 -10.68
CA ALA A 32 -9.91 -16.11 -11.05
C ALA A 32 -10.82 -15.28 -10.16
N ASP A 33 -10.19 -14.69 -9.13
CA ASP A 33 -10.90 -13.80 -8.23
C ASP A 33 -11.48 -12.73 -9.15
N ASN A 34 -12.78 -12.76 -9.38
CA ASN A 34 -13.49 -11.74 -10.15
C ASN A 34 -13.42 -10.38 -9.44
N GLN A 35 -12.68 -10.32 -8.34
CA GLN A 35 -12.44 -9.12 -7.58
C GLN A 35 -11.48 -8.21 -8.34
N GLN A 36 -11.93 -7.02 -8.65
CA GLN A 36 -11.13 -6.03 -9.36
C GLN A 36 -9.91 -5.62 -8.51
N ILE A 37 -8.71 -5.75 -9.09
CA ILE A 37 -7.47 -5.30 -8.44
C ILE A 37 -7.39 -3.76 -8.39
N ALA A 38 -6.58 -3.25 -7.48
CA ALA A 38 -6.41 -1.81 -7.20
C ALA A 38 -6.03 -1.02 -8.46
N PHE A 39 -5.09 -1.53 -9.23
CA PHE A 39 -4.61 -1.00 -10.51
C PHE A 39 -3.83 -2.11 -11.26
N PRO A 40 -3.61 -1.98 -12.58
CA PRO A 40 -2.77 -2.93 -13.32
C PRO A 40 -1.37 -3.07 -12.69
N GLY A 41 -0.97 -4.30 -12.38
CA GLY A 41 0.31 -4.58 -11.70
C GLY A 41 0.25 -4.53 -10.17
N ALA A 42 -0.93 -4.40 -9.56
CA ALA A 42 -1.07 -4.57 -8.12
C ALA A 42 -0.90 -6.03 -7.72
N GLU A 43 -0.01 -6.28 -6.75
CA GLU A 43 0.37 -7.61 -6.26
C GLU A 43 0.07 -7.78 -4.77
N GLY A 44 0.28 -8.98 -4.24
CA GLY A 44 0.08 -9.31 -2.84
C GLY A 44 -1.38 -9.22 -2.39
N TRP A 45 -1.61 -9.30 -1.09
CA TRP A 45 -2.97 -9.30 -0.54
C TRP A 45 -3.63 -7.90 -0.57
N GLY A 46 -2.85 -6.83 -0.51
CA GLY A 46 -3.35 -5.46 -0.65
C GLY A 46 -3.86 -5.12 -2.05
N ARG A 47 -3.59 -5.98 -3.06
CA ARG A 47 -4.02 -5.75 -4.45
C ARG A 47 -5.53 -5.59 -4.62
N PHE A 48 -6.32 -6.01 -3.64
CA PHE A 48 -7.77 -5.90 -3.69
C PHE A 48 -8.31 -4.62 -3.03
N ALA A 49 -7.45 -3.74 -2.54
CA ALA A 49 -7.87 -2.43 -2.07
C ALA A 49 -8.64 -1.69 -3.17
N THR A 50 -9.83 -1.21 -2.87
CA THR A 50 -10.64 -0.42 -3.82
C THR A 50 -10.33 1.06 -3.73
N GLY A 51 -9.78 1.53 -2.58
CA GLY A 51 -9.47 2.93 -2.36
C GLY A 51 -10.68 3.81 -2.60
N GLY A 52 -10.50 4.89 -3.36
CA GLY A 52 -11.55 5.85 -3.71
C GLY A 52 -12.60 5.36 -4.70
N ARG A 53 -12.54 4.10 -5.15
CA ARG A 53 -13.56 3.52 -6.02
C ARG A 53 -14.71 2.96 -5.18
N THR A 54 -15.92 3.03 -5.72
CA THR A 54 -17.07 2.31 -5.18
C THR A 54 -17.52 1.23 -6.15
N THR A 55 -18.00 0.12 -5.60
CA THR A 55 -18.73 -0.91 -6.37
C THR A 55 -20.24 -0.70 -6.29
N ASP A 56 -20.70 0.22 -5.44
CA ASP A 56 -22.10 0.56 -5.26
C ASP A 56 -22.37 1.94 -5.88
N PRO A 57 -23.09 1.99 -7.01
CA PRO A 57 -23.46 3.25 -7.66
C PRO A 57 -24.29 4.18 -6.79
N ALA A 58 -25.02 3.64 -5.79
CA ALA A 58 -25.84 4.44 -4.89
C ALA A 58 -25.01 5.25 -3.90
N ILE A 59 -23.80 4.77 -3.55
CA ILE A 59 -22.88 5.48 -2.67
C ILE A 59 -22.10 6.55 -3.43
N GLY A 60 -21.74 6.26 -4.68
CA GLY A 60 -20.89 7.12 -5.50
C GLY A 60 -19.44 7.21 -4.99
N SER A 61 -18.68 8.12 -5.57
CA SER A 61 -17.32 8.46 -5.15
C SER A 61 -17.05 9.94 -5.35
N LYS A 62 -16.17 10.51 -4.54
CA LYS A 62 -15.79 11.94 -4.60
C LYS A 62 -14.37 12.08 -5.12
N VAL A 63 -14.11 13.16 -5.85
CA VAL A 63 -12.75 13.56 -6.25
C VAL A 63 -12.40 14.86 -5.55
N TYR A 64 -11.27 14.86 -4.84
CA TYR A 64 -10.70 16.03 -4.19
C TYR A 64 -9.43 16.44 -4.91
N TYR A 65 -9.27 17.74 -5.16
CA TYR A 65 -8.07 18.27 -5.78
C TYR A 65 -7.23 19.01 -4.75
N VAL A 66 -5.97 18.60 -4.62
CA VAL A 66 -4.97 19.37 -3.87
C VAL A 66 -4.44 20.45 -4.80
N THR A 67 -4.71 21.70 -4.46
CA THR A 67 -4.38 22.90 -5.21
C THR A 67 -3.40 23.81 -4.48
N SER A 68 -3.12 23.54 -3.19
CA SER A 68 -2.13 24.23 -2.37
C SER A 68 -1.16 23.24 -1.73
N LEU A 69 0.08 23.68 -1.54
CA LEU A 69 1.11 22.96 -0.75
C LEU A 69 1.07 23.34 0.74
N ASP A 70 0.18 24.25 1.13
CA ASP A 70 0.01 24.66 2.51
C ASP A 70 -0.54 23.53 3.39
N ASP A 71 -0.37 23.69 4.70
CA ASP A 71 -0.96 22.85 5.73
C ASP A 71 -1.47 23.75 6.88
N TYR A 72 -2.32 23.20 7.73
CA TYR A 72 -2.88 23.88 8.89
C TYR A 72 -2.90 22.93 10.10
N LEU A 73 -2.92 23.46 11.32
CA LEU A 73 -3.10 22.65 12.52
C LEU A 73 -4.56 22.19 12.63
N SER A 74 -4.79 21.02 13.23
CA SER A 74 -6.16 20.52 13.45
C SER A 74 -7.03 21.44 14.32
N SER A 75 -6.42 22.38 15.05
CA SER A 75 -7.07 23.43 15.83
C SER A 75 -7.36 24.71 15.05
N GLU A 76 -6.83 24.83 13.82
CA GLU A 76 -7.05 25.99 12.93
C GLU A 76 -8.24 25.74 12.00
N GLU A 77 -8.77 26.81 11.40
CA GLU A 77 -9.80 26.69 10.37
C GLU A 77 -9.27 25.89 9.17
N PRO A 78 -10.04 24.92 8.66
CA PRO A 78 -9.63 24.10 7.52
C PRO A 78 -9.39 24.93 6.27
N ILE A 79 -8.24 24.70 5.63
CA ILE A 79 -7.89 25.35 4.34
C ILE A 79 -8.27 24.41 3.20
N GLU A 80 -9.31 24.74 2.46
CA GLU A 80 -9.73 23.98 1.29
C GLU A 80 -8.63 23.93 0.24
N GLY A 81 -8.52 22.78 -0.44
CA GLY A 81 -7.49 22.55 -1.46
C GLY A 81 -6.15 22.08 -0.90
N THR A 82 -5.99 21.93 0.42
CA THR A 82 -4.82 21.30 1.04
C THR A 82 -4.97 19.78 1.12
N LEU A 83 -3.87 19.06 1.29
CA LEU A 83 -3.90 17.60 1.47
C LEU A 83 -4.65 17.21 2.75
N ARG A 84 -4.41 17.94 3.86
CA ARG A 84 -5.10 17.69 5.14
C ARG A 84 -6.60 17.81 4.97
N TRP A 85 -7.07 18.88 4.36
CA TRP A 85 -8.49 19.05 4.09
C TRP A 85 -9.08 17.92 3.25
N ALA A 86 -8.42 17.54 2.16
CA ALA A 86 -8.88 16.46 1.28
C ALA A 86 -8.98 15.10 1.99
N LEU A 87 -8.12 14.84 3.00
CA LEU A 87 -8.11 13.59 3.77
C LEU A 87 -9.08 13.59 4.94
N THR A 88 -9.42 14.76 5.51
CA THR A 88 -10.18 14.84 6.77
C THR A 88 -11.61 15.32 6.59
N THR A 89 -11.90 16.12 5.55
CA THR A 89 -13.23 16.72 5.34
C THR A 89 -14.30 15.70 4.99
N GLY A 90 -15.56 16.10 5.17
CA GLY A 90 -16.75 15.39 4.72
C GLY A 90 -17.01 14.07 5.46
N ASP A 91 -17.64 13.14 4.77
CA ASP A 91 -18.12 11.84 5.25
C ASP A 91 -17.22 10.67 4.77
N ASP A 92 -17.66 9.44 4.97
CA ASP A 92 -16.93 8.22 4.58
C ASP A 92 -17.15 7.80 3.12
N THR A 93 -17.77 8.65 2.30
CA THR A 93 -17.88 8.41 0.85
C THR A 93 -16.50 8.16 0.26
N PRO A 94 -16.31 7.09 -0.52
CA PRO A 94 -15.03 6.81 -1.20
C PRO A 94 -14.48 8.02 -1.92
N ARG A 95 -13.16 8.30 -1.75
CA ARG A 95 -12.54 9.50 -2.30
C ARG A 95 -11.23 9.23 -3.01
N THR A 96 -11.05 9.91 -4.13
CA THR A 96 -9.78 9.96 -4.86
C THR A 96 -9.18 11.35 -4.73
N ILE A 97 -7.95 11.43 -4.26
CA ILE A 97 -7.20 12.68 -4.09
C ILE A 97 -6.22 12.80 -5.25
N LEU A 98 -6.40 13.86 -6.03
CA LEU A 98 -5.58 14.23 -7.17
C LEU A 98 -4.83 15.53 -6.87
N PHE A 99 -3.65 15.69 -7.42
CA PHE A 99 -2.81 16.88 -7.21
C PHE A 99 -2.76 17.73 -8.48
N LYS A 100 -3.09 19.00 -8.35
CA LYS A 100 -2.90 20.04 -9.39
C LYS A 100 -1.64 20.85 -9.18
N VAL A 101 -0.93 20.61 -8.08
CA VAL A 101 0.35 21.22 -7.72
C VAL A 101 1.41 20.16 -7.53
N GLY A 102 2.67 20.50 -7.74
CA GLY A 102 3.84 19.68 -7.42
C GLY A 102 4.77 20.44 -6.48
N GLY A 103 5.44 19.71 -5.59
CA GLY A 103 6.35 20.32 -4.62
C GLY A 103 6.34 19.60 -3.28
N THR A 104 6.71 20.31 -2.23
CA THR A 104 6.77 19.80 -0.86
C THR A 104 5.66 20.37 -0.02
N ILE A 105 4.86 19.49 0.56
CA ILE A 105 3.87 19.80 1.60
C ILE A 105 4.55 19.62 2.94
N ASN A 106 4.75 20.71 3.68
CA ASN A 106 5.32 20.68 5.02
C ASN A 106 4.19 20.56 6.04
N LEU A 107 3.96 19.36 6.54
CA LEU A 107 2.95 19.12 7.57
C LEU A 107 3.34 19.83 8.87
N LYS A 108 2.45 20.61 9.43
CA LYS A 108 2.62 21.29 10.72
C LYS A 108 2.52 20.32 11.91
N GLU A 109 1.78 19.25 11.74
CA GLU A 109 1.60 18.17 12.71
C GLU A 109 1.22 16.85 12.04
N ARG A 110 1.23 15.75 12.79
CA ARG A 110 0.76 14.44 12.30
C ARG A 110 -0.57 14.56 11.57
N LEU A 111 -0.62 14.06 10.35
CA LEU A 111 -1.85 14.01 9.57
C LEU A 111 -2.52 12.64 9.75
N LYS A 112 -3.50 12.56 10.64
CA LYS A 112 -4.32 11.37 10.81
C LYS A 112 -5.32 11.25 9.66
N CYS A 113 -5.47 10.03 9.13
CA CYS A 113 -6.43 9.72 8.06
C CYS A 113 -7.66 9.02 8.66
N PRO A 114 -8.69 9.76 9.09
CA PRO A 114 -9.84 9.18 9.78
C PRO A 114 -10.83 8.50 8.84
N ARG A 115 -10.79 8.85 7.54
CA ARG A 115 -11.77 8.39 6.56
C ARG A 115 -11.27 7.14 5.84
N PRO A 116 -12.11 6.10 5.68
CA PRO A 116 -11.78 4.93 4.88
C PRO A 116 -11.97 5.21 3.38
N ASN A 117 -11.61 4.21 2.57
CA ASN A 117 -11.88 4.20 1.13
C ASN A 117 -11.20 5.36 0.39
N VAL A 118 -9.88 5.48 0.52
CA VAL A 118 -9.10 6.60 -0.01
C VAL A 118 -8.08 6.14 -1.06
N THR A 119 -8.03 6.84 -2.18
CA THR A 119 -6.90 6.77 -3.12
C THR A 119 -6.13 8.09 -3.09
N ILE A 120 -4.83 8.04 -2.77
CA ILE A 120 -3.91 9.17 -2.90
C ILE A 120 -3.09 8.93 -4.18
N ALA A 121 -3.40 9.66 -5.23
CA ALA A 121 -2.85 9.48 -6.57
C ALA A 121 -1.73 10.48 -6.86
N GLY A 122 -0.54 10.29 -6.26
CA GLY A 122 0.61 11.19 -6.41
C GLY A 122 1.09 11.33 -7.86
N GLN A 123 0.84 10.33 -8.72
CA GLN A 123 1.16 10.38 -10.15
C GLN A 123 0.39 11.46 -10.92
N SER A 124 -0.65 12.06 -10.33
CA SER A 124 -1.39 13.16 -10.95
C SER A 124 -0.68 14.51 -10.79
N ALA A 125 0.29 14.60 -9.88
CA ALA A 125 1.00 15.85 -9.61
C ALA A 125 1.92 16.25 -10.78
N PRO A 126 1.95 17.53 -11.14
CA PRO A 126 2.86 18.03 -12.17
C PRO A 126 4.31 18.05 -11.70
N GLY A 127 5.23 18.24 -12.66
CA GLY A 127 6.66 18.42 -12.42
C GLY A 127 7.30 17.23 -11.71
N GLY A 128 8.00 17.50 -10.62
CA GLY A 128 8.69 16.48 -9.82
C GLY A 128 7.78 15.67 -8.87
N GLY A 129 6.45 15.82 -8.93
CA GLY A 129 5.52 15.11 -8.05
C GLY A 129 5.41 15.73 -6.65
N ILE A 130 4.88 14.96 -5.69
CA ILE A 130 4.65 15.41 -4.31
C ILE A 130 5.68 14.81 -3.36
N CYS A 131 6.19 15.66 -2.48
CA CYS A 131 6.93 15.31 -1.27
C CYS A 131 6.11 15.72 -0.04
N ILE A 132 6.04 14.85 0.95
CA ILE A 132 5.43 15.15 2.24
C ILE A 132 6.54 15.17 3.29
N SER A 133 6.64 16.25 4.04
CA SER A 133 7.68 16.45 5.05
C SER A 133 7.13 17.13 6.32
N GLY A 134 7.99 17.36 7.32
CA GLY A 134 7.68 18.07 8.56
C GLY A 134 7.05 17.19 9.63
N ALA A 135 6.09 16.34 9.28
CA ALA A 135 5.49 15.34 10.16
C ALA A 135 5.05 14.12 9.33
N ASN A 136 4.41 13.16 9.96
CA ASN A 136 3.98 11.93 9.27
C ASN A 136 2.51 11.93 8.87
N ILE A 137 2.20 11.08 7.90
CA ILE A 137 0.83 10.60 7.67
C ILE A 137 0.61 9.33 8.50
N TYR A 138 -0.55 9.26 9.14
CA TYR A 138 -0.96 8.14 9.98
C TYR A 138 -2.29 7.57 9.49
N ILE A 139 -2.21 6.37 8.88
CA ILE A 139 -3.37 5.63 8.36
C ILE A 139 -3.84 4.65 9.43
N HIS A 140 -5.02 4.88 9.99
CA HIS A 140 -5.69 4.03 10.97
C HIS A 140 -7.14 3.70 10.56
N SER A 141 -7.48 3.97 9.32
CA SER A 141 -8.74 3.58 8.68
C SER A 141 -8.45 2.72 7.44
N LYS A 142 -9.41 1.95 7.01
CA LYS A 142 -9.23 0.88 6.04
C LYS A 142 -9.34 1.32 4.58
N ASN A 143 -8.81 0.46 3.72
CA ASN A 143 -9.01 0.51 2.27
C ASN A 143 -8.33 1.72 1.60
N PHE A 144 -6.99 1.72 1.65
CA PHE A 144 -6.17 2.79 1.07
C PHE A 144 -5.35 2.30 -0.12
N ILE A 145 -5.25 3.16 -1.13
CA ILE A 145 -4.30 3.08 -2.24
C ILE A 145 -3.44 4.34 -2.18
N VAL A 146 -2.12 4.20 -1.99
CA VAL A 146 -1.18 5.33 -1.96
C VAL A 146 -0.11 5.11 -3.00
N ARG A 147 0.03 6.03 -3.96
CA ARG A 147 0.95 5.86 -5.07
C ARG A 147 1.75 7.14 -5.37
N TYR A 148 3.02 6.94 -5.74
CA TYR A 148 3.93 7.97 -6.24
C TYR A 148 4.11 9.17 -5.30
N ILE A 149 4.25 8.93 -4.01
CA ILE A 149 4.53 9.95 -3.00
C ILE A 149 5.93 9.74 -2.41
N ARG A 150 6.63 10.83 -2.19
CA ARG A 150 7.87 10.85 -1.42
C ARG A 150 7.55 11.30 0.00
N PHE A 151 7.99 10.52 0.99
CA PHE A 151 7.81 10.83 2.40
C PHE A 151 9.18 11.16 3.01
N ARG A 152 9.32 12.34 3.59
CA ARG A 152 10.54 12.91 4.17
C ARG A 152 10.18 13.61 5.45
N ALA A 153 9.86 12.83 6.51
CA ALA A 153 9.32 13.38 7.75
C ALA A 153 10.26 14.43 8.36
N GLY A 154 11.56 14.13 8.41
CA GLY A 154 12.52 14.99 9.07
C GLY A 154 12.33 15.02 10.59
N ASP A 155 13.08 15.89 11.27
CA ASP A 155 13.04 16.05 12.72
C ASP A 155 12.53 17.44 13.16
N LEU A 156 11.96 18.23 12.25
CA LEU A 156 11.54 19.60 12.54
C LEU A 156 10.36 19.65 13.52
N SER A 157 9.45 18.67 13.47
CA SER A 157 8.32 18.59 14.39
C SER A 157 8.72 18.29 15.83
N GLY A 158 9.93 17.76 16.06
CA GLY A 158 10.39 17.30 17.38
C GLY A 158 9.59 16.11 17.92
N SER A 159 8.82 15.42 17.09
CA SER A 159 8.03 14.26 17.46
C SER A 159 8.61 13.01 16.83
N ASN A 160 8.77 11.96 17.62
CA ASN A 160 9.29 10.67 17.19
C ASN A 160 8.26 9.96 16.30
N TYR A 161 8.38 10.13 14.99
CA TYR A 161 7.47 9.52 14.03
C TYR A 161 8.21 8.79 12.91
N SER A 162 7.66 7.65 12.53
CA SER A 162 7.93 7.08 11.20
C SER A 162 7.46 8.04 10.11
N ALA A 163 8.03 7.97 8.91
CA ALA A 163 7.57 8.83 7.81
C ALA A 163 6.12 8.50 7.38
N LEU A 164 5.73 7.22 7.49
CA LEU A 164 4.35 6.75 7.30
C LEU A 164 4.02 5.72 8.38
N GLY A 165 2.95 5.94 9.13
CA GLY A 165 2.37 4.96 10.06
C GLY A 165 1.12 4.34 9.49
N ILE A 166 1.02 3.00 9.55
CA ILE A 166 -0.14 2.21 9.12
C ILE A 166 -0.44 1.21 10.23
N GLU A 167 -1.50 1.43 10.98
CA GLU A 167 -1.74 0.65 12.18
C GLU A 167 -3.22 0.27 12.36
N ASN A 168 -3.44 -0.97 12.86
CA ASN A 168 -4.77 -1.50 13.20
C ASN A 168 -5.78 -1.37 12.04
N THR A 169 -5.36 -1.74 10.84
CA THR A 169 -6.15 -1.51 9.62
C THR A 169 -6.03 -2.66 8.61
N GLU A 170 -6.72 -2.54 7.49
CA GLU A 170 -6.76 -3.58 6.46
C GLU A 170 -6.98 -3.03 5.05
N ASN A 171 -6.63 -3.86 4.05
CA ASN A 171 -6.80 -3.55 2.62
C ASN A 171 -6.01 -2.30 2.19
N ILE A 172 -4.70 -2.35 2.36
CA ILE A 172 -3.81 -1.23 2.05
C ILE A 172 -2.83 -1.64 0.95
N ILE A 173 -2.65 -0.79 -0.05
CA ILE A 173 -1.55 -0.92 -1.00
C ILE A 173 -0.77 0.39 -1.13
N ILE A 174 0.54 0.29 -0.92
CA ILE A 174 1.50 1.38 -1.08
C ILE A 174 2.38 1.02 -2.27
N ASP A 175 2.42 1.88 -3.29
CA ASP A 175 3.06 1.56 -4.55
C ASP A 175 3.86 2.74 -5.11
N HIS A 176 5.09 2.47 -5.60
CA HIS A 176 6.00 3.47 -6.17
C HIS A 176 6.24 4.68 -5.25
N CYS A 177 6.34 4.46 -3.94
CA CYS A 177 6.63 5.49 -2.95
C CYS A 177 8.09 5.42 -2.49
N SER A 178 8.60 6.50 -1.92
CA SER A 178 9.89 6.51 -1.28
C SER A 178 9.83 7.15 0.11
N PHE A 179 10.60 6.57 1.03
CA PHE A 179 10.57 6.91 2.45
C PHE A 179 12.00 7.12 2.93
N SER A 180 12.27 8.28 3.53
CA SER A 180 13.57 8.61 4.11
C SER A 180 13.42 9.68 5.18
N TRP A 181 14.51 9.90 5.95
CA TRP A 181 14.67 10.98 6.92
C TRP A 181 13.68 10.93 8.08
N SER A 182 13.24 9.75 8.45
CA SER A 182 12.45 9.56 9.66
C SER A 182 13.35 9.47 10.90
N MET A 183 12.83 9.87 12.03
CA MET A 183 13.51 9.76 13.34
C MET A 183 13.41 8.35 13.92
N GLU A 184 12.35 7.63 13.58
CA GLU A 184 12.14 6.22 13.89
C GLU A 184 12.21 5.39 12.60
N GLU A 185 11.28 4.46 12.40
CA GLU A 185 11.20 3.67 11.19
C GLU A 185 10.80 4.55 9.99
N ASN A 186 11.32 4.23 8.82
CA ASN A 186 10.81 4.89 7.60
C ASN A 186 9.32 4.59 7.38
N VAL A 187 8.88 3.38 7.73
CA VAL A 187 7.48 2.98 7.68
C VAL A 187 7.17 2.06 8.85
N THR A 188 6.13 2.37 9.61
CA THR A 188 5.56 1.49 10.63
C THR A 188 4.34 0.78 10.07
N MET A 189 4.33 -0.55 10.16
CA MET A 189 3.16 -1.39 9.85
C MET A 189 2.87 -2.28 11.06
N TYR A 190 1.83 -1.96 11.80
CA TYR A 190 1.49 -2.68 13.04
C TYR A 190 0.04 -3.15 13.03
N ASP A 191 -0.18 -4.45 13.32
CA ASP A 191 -1.50 -5.10 13.37
C ASP A 191 -2.37 -4.82 12.13
N ASN A 192 -1.78 -5.07 10.96
CA ASN A 192 -2.44 -4.86 9.67
C ASN A 192 -2.80 -6.18 8.99
N LYS A 193 -3.88 -6.17 8.23
CA LYS A 193 -4.31 -7.29 7.39
C LYS A 193 -4.37 -6.85 5.92
N TYR A 194 -4.10 -7.79 5.02
CA TYR A 194 -4.21 -7.56 3.58
C TYR A 194 -3.48 -6.29 3.12
N THR A 195 -2.24 -6.12 3.60
CA THR A 195 -1.40 -4.96 3.28
C THR A 195 -0.28 -5.38 2.34
N THR A 196 -0.03 -4.56 1.33
CA THR A 196 1.09 -4.71 0.38
C THR A 196 1.85 -3.40 0.28
N MET A 197 3.18 -3.48 0.33
CA MET A 197 4.08 -2.44 -0.13
C MET A 197 4.90 -2.99 -1.27
N GLN A 198 4.85 -2.34 -2.44
CA GLN A 198 5.53 -2.77 -3.64
C GLN A 198 6.21 -1.62 -4.36
N TRP A 199 7.32 -1.90 -5.06
CA TRP A 199 8.07 -0.93 -5.86
C TRP A 199 8.44 0.34 -5.10
N CYS A 200 8.72 0.21 -3.81
CA CYS A 200 9.07 1.29 -2.90
C CYS A 200 10.56 1.31 -2.58
N ILE A 201 11.06 2.48 -2.19
CA ILE A 201 12.42 2.68 -1.70
C ILE A 201 12.33 3.15 -0.25
N LEU A 202 12.99 2.42 0.65
CA LEU A 202 13.17 2.77 2.05
C LEU A 202 14.66 2.96 2.29
N SER A 203 15.09 4.17 2.59
CA SER A 203 16.51 4.50 2.71
C SER A 203 16.74 5.67 3.65
N GLU A 204 17.97 5.86 4.07
CA GLU A 204 18.45 7.05 4.76
C GLU A 204 17.58 7.48 5.95
N PRO A 205 17.28 6.61 6.94
CA PRO A 205 16.74 7.08 8.21
C PRO A 205 17.72 8.06 8.84
N LEU A 206 17.25 8.98 9.69
CA LEU A 206 18.14 9.93 10.35
C LEU A 206 18.99 9.19 11.39
N TYR A 207 20.31 9.29 11.22
CA TYR A 207 21.27 8.75 12.21
C TYR A 207 21.47 9.71 13.39
N VAL A 208 21.40 11.01 13.13
CA VAL A 208 21.42 12.07 14.14
C VAL A 208 20.13 12.84 14.04
N SER A 209 19.33 12.84 15.09
CA SER A 209 18.02 13.49 15.12
C SER A 209 17.72 14.00 16.53
N LYS A 210 16.53 14.57 16.72
CA LYS A 210 16.00 14.96 18.03
C LYS A 210 15.35 13.80 18.79
N HIS A 211 15.48 12.58 18.30
CA HIS A 211 15.05 11.39 19.01
C HIS A 211 15.99 11.16 20.20
N ASP A 212 15.43 11.00 21.40
CA ASP A 212 16.15 10.69 22.64
C ASP A 212 16.61 9.21 22.69
#